data_9f7ad1bd1b043cd7ef981e3353868894
#
_entry.id   9f7ad1bd1b043cd7ef981e3353868894
#
_cell.length_a   1.000
_cell.length_b   1.000
_cell.length_c   1.000
_cell.angle_alpha   90.00
_cell.angle_beta   90.00
_cell.angle_gamma   90.00
#
_symmetry.space_group_name_H-M   'P 1'
#
loop_
_entity.id
_entity.type
_entity.pdbx_description
1 polymer ?
#
loop_
_entity_poly.entity_id
_entity_poly.type
_entity_poly.pdbx_seq_one_letter_code
_entity_poly.pdbx_strand_id
1 'polypeptide(L)'
;MSSSSGLTGVPILAFQGSSASSESKSTQHGDVTYSKNLNRGSEQNPTQEALEEPETADLEKRRIWIGPPKLTRFERARVVGARALQIAMGAPILVELPEGTSNPIDIALEELKRGVLPITIRRTLPDGVTYQDIPLRWLL
;
A
#
# COMPACT_ATOMS: atom_id res chain seq x y z
N MET A 1 43.07 17.87 -41.97
CA MET A 1 43.07 18.66 -40.74
C MET A 1 42.26 17.90 -39.70
N SER A 2 42.98 17.40 -38.72
CA SER A 2 42.53 16.54 -37.66
C SER A 2 41.77 17.35 -36.59
N SER A 3 40.73 16.79 -36.00
CA SER A 3 40.27 17.19 -34.67
C SER A 3 39.59 16.00 -33.97
N SER A 4 40.32 15.49 -33.07
CA SER A 4 39.97 14.54 -32.02
C SER A 4 39.09 15.25 -30.97
N SER A 5 38.08 14.60 -30.49
CA SER A 5 37.33 15.03 -29.27
C SER A 5 36.96 13.85 -28.43
N GLY A 6 37.46 13.84 -27.31
CA GLY A 6 37.57 13.11 -26.13
C GLY A 6 36.28 12.57 -25.52
N LEU A 7 36.33 11.29 -25.18
CA LEU A 7 35.40 10.65 -24.23
C LEU A 7 35.76 11.11 -22.82
N THR A 8 34.82 11.72 -22.14
CA THR A 8 34.85 11.88 -20.67
C THR A 8 34.10 10.76 -20.03
N GLY A 9 34.82 9.83 -19.41
CA GLY A 9 34.29 8.76 -18.61
C GLY A 9 33.76 9.29 -17.28
N VAL A 10 32.57 8.84 -16.90
CA VAL A 10 31.98 9.04 -15.57
C VAL A 10 32.46 7.91 -14.65
N PRO A 11 32.97 8.21 -13.44
CA PRO A 11 33.43 7.18 -12.53
C PRO A 11 32.25 6.43 -11.89
N ILE A 12 32.29 5.11 -11.99
CA ILE A 12 31.40 4.20 -11.26
C ILE A 12 31.84 4.20 -9.79
N LEU A 13 30.98 4.67 -8.91
CA LEU A 13 31.18 4.60 -7.47
C LEU A 13 30.90 3.16 -6.99
N ALA A 14 31.94 2.44 -6.60
CA ALA A 14 31.83 1.13 -6.00
C ALA A 14 31.32 1.26 -4.56
N PHE A 15 30.15 0.69 -4.29
CA PHE A 15 29.59 0.56 -2.92
C PHE A 15 30.19 -0.69 -2.27
N GLN A 16 31.11 -0.49 -1.34
CA GLN A 16 31.64 -1.56 -0.48
C GLN A 16 30.70 -1.81 0.68
N GLY A 17 30.13 -3.01 0.72
CA GLY A 17 29.34 -3.49 1.85
C GLY A 17 30.21 -3.82 3.06
N SER A 18 29.92 -3.21 4.19
CA SER A 18 30.50 -3.53 5.49
C SER A 18 29.67 -4.62 6.17
N SER A 19 30.28 -5.77 6.37
CA SER A 19 29.75 -6.89 7.17
C SER A 19 30.02 -6.61 8.65
N ALA A 20 28.95 -6.46 9.45
CA ALA A 20 29.03 -6.44 10.90
C ALA A 20 28.53 -7.76 11.47
N SER A 21 29.43 -8.45 12.15
CA SER A 21 29.19 -9.67 12.93
C SER A 21 28.35 -9.35 14.15
N SER A 22 27.28 -10.09 14.40
CA SER A 22 26.53 -10.04 15.64
C SER A 22 26.93 -11.20 16.54
N GLU A 23 27.50 -10.85 17.69
CA GLU A 23 27.74 -11.76 18.81
C GLU A 23 26.44 -12.20 19.46
N SER A 24 26.35 -13.52 19.66
CA SER A 24 25.33 -14.18 20.47
C SER A 24 25.64 -14.05 21.96
N LYS A 25 24.75 -13.46 22.75
CA LYS A 25 24.72 -13.60 24.21
C LYS A 25 23.55 -14.48 24.62
N SER A 26 23.90 -15.67 25.11
CA SER A 26 23.04 -16.55 25.88
C SER A 26 22.80 -15.97 27.27
N THR A 27 21.56 -15.93 27.73
CA THR A 27 21.23 -15.76 29.14
C THR A 27 20.16 -16.75 29.57
N GLN A 28 20.45 -17.37 30.68
CA GLN A 28 19.83 -18.54 31.31
C GLN A 28 18.45 -18.29 31.91
N HIS A 29 17.66 -19.39 31.91
CA HIS A 29 16.80 -19.94 32.99
C HIS A 29 16.12 -18.95 33.93
N GLY A 30 14.79 -18.97 33.85
CA GLY A 30 13.87 -18.61 34.93
C GLY A 30 12.69 -19.58 34.93
N ASP A 31 12.76 -20.58 35.82
CA ASP A 31 11.67 -21.48 36.18
C ASP A 31 10.48 -20.66 36.68
N VAL A 32 9.36 -20.77 36.05
CA VAL A 32 8.08 -20.33 36.61
C VAL A 32 7.16 -21.53 36.74
N THR A 33 7.06 -21.98 37.99
CA THR A 33 6.15 -23.00 38.46
C THR A 33 4.69 -22.64 38.14
N TYR A 34 4.04 -23.49 37.33
CA TYR A 34 2.64 -23.37 36.98
C TYR A 34 1.78 -24.01 38.09
N SER A 35 1.18 -23.18 38.93
CA SER A 35 0.19 -23.63 39.88
C SER A 35 -1.12 -23.97 39.19
N LYS A 36 -1.46 -25.27 39.20
CA LYS A 36 -2.76 -25.80 38.82
C LYS A 36 -3.82 -25.27 39.79
N ASN A 37 -4.69 -24.40 39.32
CA ASN A 37 -5.94 -24.09 40.03
C ASN A 37 -7.08 -24.70 39.24
N LEU A 38 -7.50 -25.87 39.71
CA LEU A 38 -8.72 -26.57 39.34
C LEU A 38 -9.89 -25.84 40.03
N ASN A 39 -10.62 -25.00 39.33
CA ASN A 39 -11.95 -24.61 39.76
C ASN A 39 -12.96 -25.04 38.69
N ARG A 40 -13.73 -26.05 39.09
CA ARG A 40 -14.86 -26.64 38.40
C ARG A 40 -16.08 -25.75 38.69
N GLY A 41 -16.64 -25.10 37.66
CA GLY A 41 -17.84 -24.30 37.83
C GLY A 41 -18.46 -23.89 36.48
N SER A 42 -19.56 -24.58 36.17
CA SER A 42 -20.68 -24.20 35.29
C SER A 42 -20.38 -23.73 33.87
N GLU A 43 -20.71 -24.61 32.96
CA GLU A 43 -21.04 -24.35 31.56
C GLU A 43 -22.02 -23.17 31.47
N GLN A 44 -21.54 -22.02 31.04
CA GLN A 44 -22.37 -21.04 30.39
C GLN A 44 -21.74 -20.80 29.02
N ASN A 45 -22.42 -21.41 28.05
CA ASN A 45 -22.23 -21.17 26.63
C ASN A 45 -22.22 -19.65 26.38
N PRO A 46 -21.10 -19.02 25.98
CA PRO A 46 -21.16 -17.67 25.49
C PRO A 46 -21.87 -17.73 24.13
N THR A 47 -23.16 -17.35 24.20
CA THR A 47 -23.92 -16.89 23.05
C THR A 47 -22.99 -16.25 22.06
N GLN A 48 -23.02 -16.76 20.83
CA GLN A 48 -22.49 -16.10 19.66
C GLN A 48 -23.07 -14.68 19.61
N GLU A 49 -22.39 -13.72 20.24
CA GLU A 49 -22.51 -12.35 19.83
C GLU A 49 -21.97 -12.33 18.39
N ALA A 50 -22.92 -12.36 17.48
CA ALA A 50 -22.69 -12.11 16.08
C ALA A 50 -21.79 -10.87 16.01
N LEU A 51 -20.62 -11.05 15.38
CA LEU A 51 -19.81 -9.96 14.89
C LEU A 51 -20.66 -9.22 13.84
N GLU A 52 -21.58 -8.40 14.31
CA GLU A 52 -22.19 -7.37 13.49
C GLU A 52 -21.05 -6.42 13.17
N GLU A 53 -20.44 -6.66 12.02
CA GLU A 53 -19.54 -5.71 11.37
C GLU A 53 -20.27 -4.37 11.36
N PRO A 54 -19.70 -3.32 11.93
CA PRO A 54 -20.40 -2.04 12.02
C PRO A 54 -20.42 -1.38 10.64
N GLU A 55 -21.39 -1.74 9.79
CA GLU A 55 -21.65 -1.05 8.52
C GLU A 55 -21.80 0.46 8.70
N THR A 56 -22.28 0.90 9.86
CA THR A 56 -22.41 2.31 10.22
C THR A 56 -21.05 3.00 10.47
N ALA A 57 -20.09 2.32 11.07
CA ALA A 57 -18.75 2.87 11.32
C ALA A 57 -17.96 3.04 10.02
N ASP A 58 -18.18 2.20 9.01
CA ASP A 58 -17.56 2.35 7.70
C ASP A 58 -18.16 3.51 6.90
N LEU A 59 -19.43 3.81 7.07
CA LEU A 59 -20.07 4.97 6.45
C LEU A 59 -19.54 6.30 7.02
N GLU A 60 -19.22 6.35 8.32
CA GLU A 60 -18.60 7.53 8.93
C GLU A 60 -17.13 7.70 8.50
N LYS A 61 -16.37 6.61 8.36
CA LYS A 61 -15.00 6.62 7.84
C LYS A 61 -14.91 7.08 6.39
N ARG A 62 -15.98 6.94 5.60
CA ARG A 62 -16.08 7.41 4.21
C ARG A 62 -16.37 8.90 4.09
N ARG A 63 -16.38 9.65 5.18
CA ARG A 63 -16.63 11.08 5.13
C ARG A 63 -15.45 11.82 4.52
N ILE A 64 -15.57 12.15 3.22
CA ILE A 64 -14.59 12.97 2.52
C ILE A 64 -14.89 14.43 2.84
N TRP A 65 -13.96 15.08 3.57
CA TRP A 65 -14.11 16.47 3.99
C TRP A 65 -13.12 17.41 3.29
N ILE A 66 -12.05 16.87 2.66
CA ILE A 66 -11.15 17.65 1.82
C ILE A 66 -11.48 17.41 0.36
N GLY A 67 -12.04 18.41 -0.29
CA GLY A 67 -12.37 18.39 -1.72
C GLY A 67 -13.63 17.59 -2.07
N PRO A 68 -13.90 17.41 -3.37
CA PRO A 68 -15.13 16.77 -3.85
C PRO A 68 -15.15 15.27 -3.53
N PRO A 69 -16.35 14.69 -3.25
CA PRO A 69 -16.50 13.24 -2.96
C PRO A 69 -16.43 12.37 -4.22
N LYS A 70 -15.61 12.76 -5.17
CA LYS A 70 -15.36 12.04 -6.44
C LYS A 70 -13.95 12.29 -6.91
N LEU A 71 -13.46 11.38 -7.74
CA LEU A 71 -12.14 11.49 -8.36
C LEU A 71 -12.11 12.65 -9.36
N THR A 72 -11.20 13.60 -9.13
CA THR A 72 -11.00 14.71 -10.08
C THR A 72 -10.26 14.22 -11.33
N ARG A 73 -10.42 14.95 -12.46
CA ARG A 73 -9.70 14.62 -13.70
C ARG A 73 -8.17 14.61 -13.53
N PHE A 74 -7.65 15.49 -12.68
CA PHE A 74 -6.20 15.56 -12.42
C PHE A 74 -5.70 14.39 -11.58
N GLU A 75 -6.45 14.01 -10.54
CA GLU A 75 -6.16 12.83 -9.73
C GLU A 75 -6.24 11.56 -10.58
N ARG A 76 -7.28 11.44 -11.43
CA ARG A 76 -7.43 10.33 -12.36
C ARG A 76 -6.23 10.19 -13.30
N ALA A 77 -5.79 11.29 -13.92
CA ALA A 77 -4.63 11.27 -14.82
C ALA A 77 -3.36 10.84 -14.08
N ARG A 78 -3.15 11.34 -12.86
CA ARG A 78 -2.01 10.97 -12.02
C ARG A 78 -2.03 9.50 -11.62
N VAL A 79 -3.19 8.98 -11.20
CA VAL A 79 -3.36 7.57 -10.82
C VAL A 79 -3.08 6.66 -12.01
N VAL A 80 -3.69 6.94 -13.16
CA VAL A 80 -3.49 6.16 -14.39
C VAL A 80 -2.04 6.19 -14.83
N GLY A 81 -1.40 7.37 -14.83
CA GLY A 81 0.01 7.51 -15.20
C GLY A 81 0.95 6.74 -14.27
N ALA A 82 0.74 6.85 -12.95
CA ALA A 82 1.54 6.12 -11.97
C ALA A 82 1.36 4.60 -12.12
N ARG A 83 0.12 4.12 -12.33
CA ARG A 83 -0.15 2.70 -12.52
C ARG A 83 0.42 2.18 -13.83
N ALA A 84 0.25 2.90 -14.93
CA ALA A 84 0.82 2.54 -16.22
C ALA A 84 2.34 2.40 -16.17
N LEU A 85 3.02 3.29 -15.45
CA LEU A 85 4.47 3.18 -15.23
C LEU A 85 4.83 1.90 -14.46
N GLN A 86 4.09 1.57 -13.39
CA GLN A 86 4.32 0.33 -12.65
C GLN A 86 4.16 -0.91 -13.54
N ILE A 87 3.12 -0.94 -14.38
CA ILE A 87 2.87 -2.03 -15.33
C ILE A 87 4.01 -2.12 -16.36
N ALA A 88 4.46 -1.00 -16.91
CA ALA A 88 5.58 -0.95 -17.81
C ALA A 88 6.91 -1.45 -17.20
N MET A 89 7.04 -1.32 -15.86
CA MET A 89 8.18 -1.83 -15.09
C MET A 89 7.99 -3.30 -14.65
N GLY A 90 6.94 -3.99 -15.08
CA GLY A 90 6.69 -5.40 -14.81
C GLY A 90 5.81 -5.69 -13.58
N ALA A 91 5.05 -4.73 -13.08
CA ALA A 91 4.09 -5.00 -12.01
C ALA A 91 2.98 -5.96 -12.50
N PRO A 92 2.47 -6.86 -11.64
CA PRO A 92 1.40 -7.77 -11.99
C PRO A 92 0.13 -7.01 -12.33
N ILE A 93 -0.59 -7.50 -13.33
CA ILE A 93 -1.89 -6.97 -13.76
C ILE A 93 -2.96 -7.54 -12.82
N LEU A 94 -3.88 -6.69 -12.36
CA LEU A 94 -4.89 -7.01 -11.36
C LEU A 94 -6.24 -7.44 -11.94
N VAL A 95 -6.39 -7.37 -13.27
CA VAL A 95 -7.62 -7.68 -13.98
C VAL A 95 -7.35 -8.59 -15.17
N GLU A 96 -8.35 -9.36 -15.56
CA GLU A 96 -8.32 -10.08 -16.82
C GLU A 96 -8.52 -9.08 -17.96
N LEU A 97 -7.61 -9.10 -18.93
CA LEU A 97 -7.60 -8.18 -20.06
C LEU A 97 -8.32 -8.79 -21.25
N PRO A 98 -8.99 -7.96 -22.06
CA PRO A 98 -9.44 -8.36 -23.38
C PRO A 98 -8.24 -8.73 -24.27
N GLU A 99 -8.42 -9.69 -25.16
CA GLU A 99 -7.40 -10.09 -26.12
C GLU A 99 -6.89 -8.87 -26.94
N GLY A 100 -5.56 -8.74 -27.04
CA GLY A 100 -4.92 -7.67 -27.79
C GLY A 100 -4.60 -6.39 -27.00
N THR A 101 -4.98 -6.30 -25.72
CA THR A 101 -4.64 -5.14 -24.89
C THR A 101 -3.21 -5.29 -24.32
N SER A 102 -2.25 -4.56 -24.89
CA SER A 102 -0.84 -4.58 -24.46
C SER A 102 -0.33 -3.23 -23.96
N ASN A 103 -1.08 -2.14 -24.20
CA ASN A 103 -0.67 -0.80 -23.78
C ASN A 103 -0.86 -0.62 -22.26
N PRO A 104 0.19 -0.27 -21.49
CA PRO A 104 0.10 -0.10 -20.05
C PRO A 104 -0.94 0.94 -19.60
N ILE A 105 -1.19 1.97 -20.40
CA ILE A 105 -2.18 3.01 -20.09
C ILE A 105 -3.60 2.44 -20.17
N ASP A 106 -3.89 1.64 -21.19
CA ASP A 106 -5.21 1.04 -21.38
C ASP A 106 -5.50 0.01 -20.28
N ILE A 107 -4.47 -0.76 -19.89
CA ILE A 107 -4.53 -1.68 -18.76
C ILE A 107 -4.85 -0.94 -17.47
N ALA A 108 -4.12 0.14 -17.18
CA ALA A 108 -4.33 0.95 -15.98
C ALA A 108 -5.72 1.61 -15.95
N LEU A 109 -6.25 2.01 -17.11
CA LEU A 109 -7.61 2.54 -17.24
C LEU A 109 -8.67 1.47 -16.94
N GLU A 110 -8.43 0.23 -17.37
CA GLU A 110 -9.36 -0.88 -17.12
C GLU A 110 -9.34 -1.28 -15.64
N GLU A 111 -8.16 -1.34 -15.02
CA GLU A 111 -8.03 -1.57 -13.58
C GLU A 111 -8.72 -0.47 -12.75
N LEU A 112 -8.61 0.79 -13.19
CA LEU A 112 -9.29 1.92 -12.55
C LEU A 112 -10.81 1.80 -12.66
N LYS A 113 -11.33 1.46 -13.84
CA LYS A 113 -12.78 1.26 -14.06
C LYS A 113 -13.36 0.16 -13.17
N ARG A 114 -12.59 -0.91 -12.95
CA ARG A 114 -13.00 -2.04 -12.09
C ARG A 114 -12.78 -1.76 -10.60
N GLY A 115 -12.17 -0.63 -10.25
CA GLY A 115 -11.97 -0.22 -8.85
C GLY A 115 -11.01 -1.11 -8.05
N VAL A 116 -10.17 -1.91 -8.70
CA VAL A 116 -9.26 -2.88 -8.06
C VAL A 116 -7.94 -2.28 -7.61
N LEU A 117 -7.67 -1.01 -7.94
CA LEU A 117 -6.40 -0.37 -7.63
C LEU A 117 -6.23 -0.13 -6.12
N PRO A 118 -5.19 -0.69 -5.48
CA PRO A 118 -4.89 -0.46 -4.07
C PRO A 118 -4.14 0.87 -3.86
N ILE A 119 -4.73 1.97 -4.31
CA ILE A 119 -4.13 3.31 -4.25
C ILE A 119 -4.91 4.18 -3.29
N THR A 120 -4.18 4.98 -2.49
CA THR A 120 -4.72 6.00 -1.60
C THR A 120 -4.28 7.37 -2.10
N ILE A 121 -5.21 8.31 -2.15
CA ILE A 121 -4.95 9.70 -2.54
C ILE A 121 -4.86 10.56 -1.30
N ARG A 122 -3.75 11.27 -1.15
CA ARG A 122 -3.61 12.29 -0.11
C ARG A 122 -4.04 13.64 -0.66
N ARG A 123 -5.03 14.24 -0.01
CA ARG A 123 -5.44 15.62 -0.24
C ARG A 123 -4.97 16.47 0.93
N THR A 124 -4.24 17.52 0.62
CA THR A 124 -3.68 18.45 1.62
C THR A 124 -4.31 19.83 1.44
N LEU A 125 -4.63 20.48 2.54
CA LEU A 125 -5.07 21.87 2.52
C LEU A 125 -3.89 22.82 2.25
N PRO A 126 -4.16 24.08 1.89
CA PRO A 126 -3.11 25.07 1.63
C PRO A 126 -2.21 25.38 2.83
N ASP A 127 -2.62 25.02 4.05
CA ASP A 127 -1.82 25.13 5.26
C ASP A 127 -0.59 24.21 5.28
N GLY A 128 -0.57 23.21 4.37
CA GLY A 128 0.50 22.22 4.24
C GLY A 128 0.58 21.20 5.38
N VAL A 129 -0.24 21.33 6.41
CA VAL A 129 -0.24 20.45 7.60
C VAL A 129 -1.46 19.55 7.62
N THR A 130 -2.63 20.11 7.32
CA THR A 130 -3.88 19.35 7.34
C THR A 130 -4.06 18.54 6.08
N TYR A 131 -4.23 17.23 6.23
CA TYR A 131 -4.43 16.33 5.09
C TYR A 131 -5.45 15.24 5.39
N GLN A 132 -5.96 14.63 4.34
CA GLN A 132 -6.82 13.46 4.40
C GLN A 132 -6.35 12.41 3.41
N ASP A 133 -6.20 11.18 3.88
CA ASP A 133 -5.89 10.02 3.05
C ASP A 133 -7.19 9.32 2.68
N ILE A 134 -7.46 9.25 1.39
CA ILE A 134 -8.73 8.76 0.83
C ILE A 134 -8.42 7.55 -0.06
N PRO A 135 -8.91 6.35 0.28
CA PRO A 135 -8.80 5.20 -0.61
C PRO A 135 -9.48 5.47 -1.94
N LEU A 136 -8.82 5.11 -3.04
CA LEU A 136 -9.31 5.41 -4.40
C LEU A 136 -10.72 4.88 -4.64
N ARG A 137 -11.05 3.70 -4.11
CA ARG A 137 -12.36 3.06 -4.23
C ARG A 137 -13.53 3.91 -3.68
N TRP A 138 -13.26 4.88 -2.81
CA TRP A 138 -14.27 5.78 -2.27
C TRP A 138 -14.58 6.97 -3.19
N LEU A 139 -13.76 7.17 -4.21
CA LEU A 139 -13.83 8.29 -5.14
C LEU A 139 -14.37 7.89 -6.54
N LEU A 140 -14.60 6.59 -6.74
CA LEU A 140 -15.05 6.01 -8.01
C LEU A 140 -16.58 5.97 -8.15
#